data_2261154c6d726dcd17e9707815d3ceb9
#
_entry.id   2261154c6d726dcd17e9707815d3ceb9
#
_cell.length_a   1.000
_cell.length_b   1.000
_cell.length_c   1.000
_cell.angle_alpha   90.00
_cell.angle_beta   90.00
_cell.angle_gamma   90.00
#
_symmetry.space_group_name_H-M   'P 1'
#
loop_
_entity.id
_entity.type
_entity.pdbx_description
1 polymer ?
#
loop_
_entity_poly.entity_id
_entity_poly.type
_entity_poly.pdbx_seq_one_letter_code
_entity_poly.pdbx_strand_id
1 'polypeptide(L)'
;MDKIEQLQGIIDQSQRIVFFGGAGVSTESNIPDFRSSDGIYSLKLGRHFTAEQLVSRTMFERYPEDFFDFYKKYLVYPDAKPNLAHDYLASLEKTGKLKAIVTQNIDSLHEMAGSQKVLKLHGSADRNYCLGCHRFYDLTAFLELEGPVPYCLDCGKVVKPDVTLYEEALDMDVFSRAAQVIHQADLLIIGGTSLVVYPAASLINYFSGSNLVVINKSSTPQDSQADLVIEGKIGEVFSKLRQ
;
A
#
# COMPACT_ATOMS: atom_id res chain seq x y z
N MET A 1 -4.01 28.29 14.67
CA MET A 1 -2.80 27.68 14.04
C MET A 1 -3.26 26.95 12.82
N ASP A 2 -2.62 27.13 11.68
CA ASP A 2 -2.90 26.37 10.48
C ASP A 2 -2.60 24.87 10.75
N LYS A 3 -3.40 23.97 10.20
CA LYS A 3 -3.22 22.52 10.37
C LYS A 3 -1.85 22.03 9.85
N ILE A 4 -1.29 22.70 8.86
CA ILE A 4 0.05 22.39 8.31
C ILE A 4 1.14 22.78 9.32
N GLU A 5 1.02 23.96 9.94
CA GLU A 5 1.93 24.38 11.02
C GLU A 5 1.85 23.46 12.24
N GLN A 6 0.64 23.01 12.58
CA GLN A 6 0.43 22.04 13.65
C GLN A 6 1.08 20.69 13.33
N LEU A 7 0.89 20.18 12.11
CA LEU A 7 1.52 18.94 11.64
C LEU A 7 3.05 19.05 11.67
N GLN A 8 3.60 20.18 11.18
CA GLN A 8 5.04 20.43 11.22
C GLN A 8 5.56 20.39 12.66
N GLY A 9 4.88 21.07 13.58
CA GLY A 9 5.27 21.07 14.99
C GLY A 9 5.27 19.68 15.63
N ILE A 10 4.26 18.85 15.32
CA ILE A 10 4.19 17.45 15.77
C ILE A 10 5.38 16.64 15.20
N ILE A 11 5.67 16.76 13.90
CA ILE A 11 6.78 16.06 13.25
C ILE A 11 8.14 16.52 13.84
N ASP A 12 8.30 17.82 14.06
CA ASP A 12 9.55 18.39 14.61
C ASP A 12 9.86 17.84 16.01
N GLN A 13 8.84 17.64 16.83
CA GLN A 13 8.96 17.11 18.19
C GLN A 13 9.10 15.58 18.26
N SER A 14 8.69 14.87 17.23
CA SER A 14 8.69 13.41 17.21
C SER A 14 10.06 12.82 16.85
N GLN A 15 10.37 11.64 17.40
CA GLN A 15 11.63 10.92 17.19
C GLN A 15 11.43 9.51 16.62
N ARG A 16 10.24 8.95 16.76
CA ARG A 16 9.89 7.60 16.30
C ARG A 16 8.57 7.64 15.53
N ILE A 17 8.66 8.16 14.31
CA ILE A 17 7.52 8.30 13.42
C ILE A 17 7.30 6.99 12.67
N VAL A 18 6.06 6.54 12.58
CA VAL A 18 5.64 5.48 11.66
C VAL A 18 4.56 6.04 10.74
N PHE A 19 4.68 5.73 9.46
CA PHE A 19 3.66 6.03 8.46
C PHE A 19 2.87 4.76 8.13
N PHE A 20 1.53 4.83 8.19
CA PHE A 20 0.63 3.76 7.78
C PHE A 20 -0.16 4.21 6.55
N GLY A 21 0.09 3.58 5.40
CA GLY A 21 -0.44 4.00 4.11
C GLY A 21 -1.30 2.98 3.38
N GLY A 22 -2.12 3.49 2.46
CA GLY A 22 -2.88 2.69 1.51
C GLY A 22 -2.88 3.31 0.10
N ALA A 23 -3.77 2.83 -0.77
CA ALA A 23 -3.78 3.16 -2.20
C ALA A 23 -3.91 4.66 -2.51
N GLY A 24 -4.51 5.45 -1.62
CA GLY A 24 -4.60 6.90 -1.75
C GLY A 24 -3.25 7.62 -1.76
N VAL A 25 -2.16 6.99 -1.27
CA VAL A 25 -0.79 7.54 -1.36
C VAL A 25 -0.30 7.56 -2.81
N SER A 26 -0.70 6.57 -3.61
CA SER A 26 -0.24 6.40 -4.99
C SER A 26 -1.16 7.05 -6.04
N THR A 27 -2.28 7.67 -5.62
CA THR A 27 -3.20 8.34 -6.56
C THR A 27 -2.56 9.53 -7.29
N GLU A 28 -1.63 10.24 -6.64
CA GLU A 28 -0.86 11.31 -7.25
C GLU A 28 0.29 10.80 -8.15
N SER A 29 0.44 9.47 -8.24
CA SER A 29 1.32 8.75 -9.18
C SER A 29 0.54 8.08 -10.31
N ASN A 30 -0.73 8.47 -10.53
CA ASN A 30 -1.65 7.91 -11.52
C ASN A 30 -2.01 6.42 -11.29
N ILE A 31 -1.89 5.93 -10.08
CA ILE A 31 -2.42 4.63 -9.68
C ILE A 31 -3.77 4.87 -8.99
N PRO A 32 -4.90 4.41 -9.56
CA PRO A 32 -6.21 4.62 -8.93
C PRO A 32 -6.29 3.87 -7.60
N ASP A 33 -6.98 4.46 -6.63
CA ASP A 33 -7.33 3.73 -5.44
C ASP A 33 -8.49 2.74 -5.69
N PHE A 34 -8.89 1.99 -4.67
CA PHE A 34 -9.93 0.97 -4.82
C PHE A 34 -11.35 1.52 -4.64
N ARG A 35 -11.57 2.50 -3.77
CA ARG A 35 -12.89 2.82 -3.19
C ARG A 35 -13.41 4.22 -3.47
N SER A 36 -12.59 5.13 -4.00
CA SER A 36 -13.07 6.47 -4.38
C SER A 36 -14.08 6.37 -5.53
N SER A 37 -14.75 7.47 -5.82
CA SER A 37 -15.69 7.55 -6.96
C SER A 37 -15.08 7.13 -8.29
N ASP A 38 -13.77 7.34 -8.42
CA ASP A 38 -12.97 7.05 -9.62
C ASP A 38 -12.09 5.79 -9.41
N GLY A 39 -12.29 5.09 -8.30
CA GLY A 39 -11.52 3.92 -7.88
C GLY A 39 -11.87 2.66 -8.66
N ILE A 40 -11.04 1.62 -8.49
CA ILE A 40 -11.16 0.34 -9.21
C ILE A 40 -12.53 -0.31 -8.98
N TYR A 41 -13.11 -0.18 -7.78
CA TYR A 41 -14.42 -0.78 -7.46
C TYR A 41 -15.61 -0.07 -8.11
N SER A 42 -15.43 1.16 -8.60
CA SER A 42 -16.46 1.89 -9.36
C SER A 42 -16.51 1.49 -10.84
N LEU A 43 -15.51 0.74 -11.33
CA LEU A 43 -15.44 0.32 -12.71
C LEU A 43 -16.63 -0.60 -13.09
N LYS A 44 -17.35 -0.20 -14.12
CA LYS A 44 -18.38 -1.07 -14.74
C LYS A 44 -17.68 -2.10 -15.64
N LEU A 45 -17.24 -3.20 -15.04
CA LEU A 45 -16.41 -4.19 -15.73
C LEU A 45 -17.19 -5.04 -16.75
N GLY A 46 -18.52 -4.86 -16.85
CA GLY A 46 -19.36 -5.68 -17.75
C GLY A 46 -19.35 -7.17 -17.43
N ARG A 47 -18.79 -7.56 -16.29
CA ARG A 47 -18.59 -8.94 -15.82
C ARG A 47 -19.56 -9.24 -14.67
N HIS A 48 -19.82 -10.53 -14.43
CA HIS A 48 -20.64 -11.01 -13.32
C HIS A 48 -19.92 -10.92 -11.95
N PHE A 49 -18.64 -10.50 -11.90
CA PHE A 49 -17.81 -10.47 -10.71
C PHE A 49 -17.53 -9.03 -10.27
N THR A 50 -17.52 -8.81 -8.96
CA THR A 50 -17.02 -7.55 -8.36
C THR A 50 -15.49 -7.48 -8.47
N ALA A 51 -14.91 -6.28 -8.38
CA ALA A 51 -13.46 -6.13 -8.40
C ALA A 51 -12.78 -6.86 -7.22
N GLU A 52 -13.43 -6.93 -6.04
CA GLU A 52 -12.94 -7.71 -4.89
C GLU A 52 -12.90 -9.21 -5.19
N GLN A 53 -13.94 -9.73 -5.85
CA GLN A 53 -13.95 -11.13 -6.27
C GLN A 53 -12.85 -11.42 -7.30
N LEU A 54 -12.60 -10.48 -8.24
CA LEU A 54 -11.57 -10.64 -9.27
C LEU A 54 -10.14 -10.72 -8.71
N VAL A 55 -9.90 -10.22 -7.50
CA VAL A 55 -8.59 -10.32 -6.81
C VAL A 55 -8.63 -11.27 -5.61
N SER A 56 -9.48 -12.31 -5.67
CA SER A 56 -9.56 -13.35 -4.66
C SER A 56 -8.78 -14.61 -5.03
N ARG A 57 -8.45 -15.42 -4.02
CA ARG A 57 -7.86 -16.74 -4.22
C ARG A 57 -8.77 -17.65 -5.04
N THR A 58 -10.06 -17.62 -4.78
CA THR A 58 -11.06 -18.39 -5.54
C THR A 58 -11.00 -18.03 -7.03
N MET A 59 -10.90 -16.75 -7.37
CA MET A 59 -10.78 -16.30 -8.77
C MET A 59 -9.47 -16.79 -9.40
N PHE A 60 -8.36 -16.63 -8.70
CA PHE A 60 -7.06 -17.12 -9.16
C PHE A 60 -7.06 -18.62 -9.45
N GLU A 61 -7.70 -19.44 -8.60
CA GLU A 61 -7.72 -20.91 -8.73
C GLU A 61 -8.71 -21.40 -9.79
N ARG A 62 -9.90 -20.78 -9.90
CA ARG A 62 -10.99 -21.27 -10.76
C ARG A 62 -11.11 -20.56 -12.10
N TYR A 63 -10.71 -19.31 -12.16
CA TYR A 63 -10.83 -18.45 -13.34
C TYR A 63 -9.52 -17.67 -13.57
N PRO A 64 -8.37 -18.36 -13.75
CA PRO A 64 -7.07 -17.70 -13.81
C PRO A 64 -6.95 -16.67 -14.95
N GLU A 65 -7.58 -16.92 -16.11
CA GLU A 65 -7.56 -15.97 -17.22
C GLU A 65 -8.20 -14.63 -16.84
N ASP A 66 -9.37 -14.67 -16.20
CA ASP A 66 -10.06 -13.46 -15.73
C ASP A 66 -9.28 -12.75 -14.62
N PHE A 67 -8.66 -13.51 -13.72
CA PHE A 67 -7.80 -12.97 -12.66
C PHE A 67 -6.60 -12.23 -13.27
N PHE A 68 -5.85 -12.86 -14.17
CA PHE A 68 -4.64 -12.26 -14.74
C PHE A 68 -4.95 -11.10 -15.70
N ASP A 69 -6.04 -11.17 -16.46
CA ASP A 69 -6.49 -10.03 -17.27
C ASP A 69 -6.79 -8.81 -16.41
N PHE A 70 -7.52 -9.01 -15.31
CA PHE A 70 -7.82 -7.94 -14.37
C PHE A 70 -6.56 -7.45 -13.65
N TYR A 71 -5.73 -8.36 -13.14
CA TYR A 71 -4.51 -8.04 -12.40
C TYR A 71 -3.54 -7.20 -13.25
N LYS A 72 -3.21 -7.68 -14.45
CA LYS A 72 -2.28 -6.97 -15.35
C LYS A 72 -2.82 -5.60 -15.77
N LYS A 73 -4.13 -5.47 -15.96
CA LYS A 73 -4.75 -4.24 -16.48
C LYS A 73 -4.98 -3.18 -15.42
N TYR A 74 -5.33 -3.57 -14.19
CA TYR A 74 -5.84 -2.64 -13.17
C TYR A 74 -5.01 -2.58 -11.90
N LEU A 75 -4.06 -3.50 -11.69
CA LEU A 75 -3.26 -3.54 -10.47
C LEU A 75 -1.76 -3.35 -10.71
N VAL A 76 -1.31 -3.42 -11.95
CA VAL A 76 0.11 -3.30 -12.33
C VAL A 76 0.34 -2.04 -13.13
N TYR A 77 1.24 -1.19 -12.65
CA TYR A 77 1.55 0.12 -13.24
C TYR A 77 3.07 0.29 -13.36
N PRO A 78 3.74 -0.35 -14.35
CA PRO A 78 5.20 -0.41 -14.44
C PRO A 78 5.83 0.97 -14.69
N ASP A 79 5.08 1.92 -15.28
CA ASP A 79 5.57 3.25 -15.61
C ASP A 79 5.33 4.29 -14.50
N ALA A 80 4.65 3.90 -13.41
CA ALA A 80 4.36 4.82 -12.31
C ALA A 80 5.66 5.30 -11.64
N LYS A 81 5.65 6.56 -11.21
CA LYS A 81 6.79 7.19 -10.54
C LYS A 81 6.38 7.66 -9.14
N PRO A 82 7.32 7.69 -8.19
CA PRO A 82 7.08 8.31 -6.90
C PRO A 82 6.50 9.73 -7.04
N ASN A 83 5.68 10.11 -6.09
CA ASN A 83 5.15 11.46 -5.95
C ASN A 83 5.70 12.12 -4.67
N LEU A 84 5.31 13.37 -4.43
CA LEU A 84 5.81 14.16 -3.31
C LEU A 84 5.60 13.50 -1.93
N ALA A 85 4.58 12.64 -1.78
CA ALA A 85 4.39 11.90 -0.53
C ALA A 85 5.50 10.87 -0.31
N HIS A 86 5.86 10.12 -1.35
CA HIS A 86 6.92 9.13 -1.29
C HIS A 86 8.28 9.81 -1.04
N ASP A 87 8.56 10.91 -1.75
CA ASP A 87 9.82 11.67 -1.62
C ASP A 87 9.97 12.26 -0.21
N TYR A 88 8.89 12.84 0.35
CA TYR A 88 8.90 13.37 1.71
C TYR A 88 9.18 12.29 2.75
N LEU A 89 8.48 11.15 2.66
CA LEU A 89 8.70 10.02 3.58
C LEU A 89 10.12 9.47 3.50
N ALA A 90 10.68 9.35 2.29
CA ALA A 90 12.06 8.95 2.10
C ALA A 90 13.06 9.97 2.70
N SER A 91 12.78 11.28 2.57
CA SER A 91 13.61 12.32 3.21
C SER A 91 13.52 12.24 4.73
N LEU A 92 12.33 12.03 5.27
CA LEU A 92 12.11 11.91 6.72
C LEU A 92 12.77 10.64 7.30
N GLU A 93 12.88 9.55 6.53
CA GLU A 93 13.64 8.36 6.91
C GLU A 93 15.14 8.65 6.98
N LYS A 94 15.68 9.42 6.02
CA LYS A 94 17.10 9.84 6.02
C LYS A 94 17.50 10.66 7.25
N THR A 95 16.57 11.45 7.80
CA THR A 95 16.82 12.17 9.08
C THR A 95 16.84 11.25 10.30
N GLY A 96 16.46 9.99 10.13
CA GLY A 96 16.35 9.01 11.20
C GLY A 96 15.07 9.12 12.04
N LYS A 97 14.17 10.06 11.75
CA LYS A 97 12.91 10.23 12.46
C LYS A 97 11.87 9.19 12.06
N LEU A 98 11.68 8.92 10.75
CA LEU A 98 10.79 7.87 10.26
C LEU A 98 11.44 6.50 10.48
N LYS A 99 10.78 5.65 11.25
CA LYS A 99 11.29 4.32 11.62
C LYS A 99 10.83 3.23 10.68
N ALA A 100 9.64 3.37 10.11
CA ALA A 100 9.12 2.46 9.11
C ALA A 100 7.95 3.08 8.35
N ILE A 101 7.74 2.59 7.14
CA ILE A 101 6.52 2.73 6.37
C ILE A 101 5.81 1.38 6.41
N VAL A 102 4.58 1.35 6.92
CA VAL A 102 3.68 0.20 6.85
C VAL A 102 2.69 0.47 5.74
N THR A 103 2.72 -0.29 4.67
CA THR A 103 1.86 -0.03 3.51
C THR A 103 1.00 -1.22 3.14
N GLN A 104 -0.22 -0.93 2.72
CA GLN A 104 -1.14 -1.88 2.11
C GLN A 104 -0.93 -2.00 0.59
N ASN A 105 -0.13 -1.09 0.00
CA ASN A 105 0.14 -1.06 -1.41
C ASN A 105 1.08 -2.18 -1.84
N ILE A 106 0.87 -2.66 -3.06
CA ILE A 106 1.70 -3.67 -3.71
C ILE A 106 2.71 -3.05 -4.70
N ASP A 107 2.57 -1.76 -5.03
CA ASP A 107 3.56 -1.01 -5.82
C ASP A 107 4.88 -0.82 -5.04
N SER A 108 5.95 -0.41 -5.71
CA SER A 108 7.26 -0.17 -5.10
C SER A 108 7.66 1.30 -5.09
N LEU A 109 6.68 2.22 -5.09
CA LEU A 109 6.96 3.65 -5.18
C LEU A 109 7.70 4.19 -3.95
N HIS A 110 7.47 3.62 -2.76
CA HIS A 110 8.23 3.98 -1.57
C HIS A 110 9.72 3.63 -1.71
N GLU A 111 10.01 2.40 -2.17
CA GLU A 111 11.37 1.93 -2.40
C GLU A 111 12.04 2.72 -3.55
N MET A 112 11.30 3.02 -4.61
CA MET A 112 11.79 3.83 -5.73
C MET A 112 12.13 5.27 -5.31
N ALA A 113 11.44 5.84 -4.33
CA ALA A 113 11.75 7.13 -3.72
C ALA A 113 12.99 7.08 -2.80
N GLY A 114 13.45 5.88 -2.46
CA GLY A 114 14.64 5.66 -1.63
C GLY A 114 14.35 5.21 -0.20
N SER A 115 13.10 4.93 0.18
CA SER A 115 12.78 4.36 1.49
C SER A 115 13.30 2.92 1.61
N GLN A 116 13.91 2.61 2.76
CA GLN A 116 14.55 1.32 3.04
C GLN A 116 13.72 0.42 3.96
N LYS A 117 12.94 1.03 4.84
CA LYS A 117 12.17 0.31 5.89
C LYS A 117 10.69 0.30 5.54
N VAL A 118 10.36 -0.44 4.47
CA VAL A 118 8.99 -0.59 3.98
C VAL A 118 8.46 -1.97 4.35
N LEU A 119 7.36 -2.01 5.12
CA LEU A 119 6.65 -3.22 5.53
C LEU A 119 5.38 -3.34 4.67
N LYS A 120 5.44 -4.16 3.64
CA LYS A 120 4.35 -4.40 2.69
C LYS A 120 3.41 -5.49 3.21
N LEU A 121 2.24 -5.10 3.71
CA LEU A 121 1.28 -6.03 4.33
C LEU A 121 0.62 -6.97 3.31
N HIS A 122 0.50 -6.53 2.07
CA HIS A 122 -0.16 -7.30 1.01
C HIS A 122 0.82 -7.80 -0.07
N GLY A 123 2.11 -7.88 0.26
CA GLY A 123 3.14 -8.34 -0.67
C GLY A 123 3.54 -7.29 -1.71
N SER A 124 4.06 -7.73 -2.86
CA SER A 124 4.60 -6.85 -3.89
C SER A 124 4.35 -7.39 -5.30
N ALA A 125 3.92 -6.50 -6.21
CA ALA A 125 3.78 -6.81 -7.63
C ALA A 125 5.12 -7.08 -8.32
N ASP A 126 6.23 -6.59 -7.76
CA ASP A 126 7.57 -6.77 -8.32
C ASP A 126 8.16 -8.16 -8.09
N ARG A 127 7.51 -8.96 -7.26
CA ARG A 127 7.94 -10.33 -6.97
C ARG A 127 6.89 -11.31 -7.45
N ASN A 128 7.31 -12.25 -8.27
CA ASN A 128 6.42 -13.27 -8.81
C ASN A 128 7.14 -14.63 -8.76
N TYR A 129 6.45 -15.68 -8.38
CA TYR A 129 7.06 -16.98 -8.17
C TYR A 129 6.29 -18.09 -8.88
N CYS A 130 7.02 -19.00 -9.49
CA CYS A 130 6.44 -20.23 -10.02
C CYS A 130 5.90 -21.10 -8.89
N LEU A 131 4.65 -21.53 -8.99
CA LEU A 131 4.02 -22.40 -7.99
C LEU A 131 4.57 -23.84 -7.96
N GLY A 132 5.37 -24.23 -8.99
CA GLY A 132 5.97 -25.56 -9.06
C GLY A 132 7.44 -25.59 -8.61
N CYS A 133 8.30 -24.82 -9.28
CA CYS A 133 9.75 -24.84 -9.04
C CYS A 133 10.27 -23.64 -8.24
N HIS A 134 9.41 -22.71 -7.83
CA HIS A 134 9.73 -21.48 -7.09
C HIS A 134 10.68 -20.52 -7.82
N ARG A 135 10.87 -20.67 -9.16
CA ARG A 135 11.62 -19.71 -9.94
C ARG A 135 11.03 -18.32 -9.75
N PHE A 136 11.92 -17.37 -9.47
CA PHE A 136 11.59 -15.96 -9.34
C PHE A 136 11.49 -15.28 -10.71
N TYR A 137 10.52 -14.39 -10.85
CA TYR A 137 10.34 -13.46 -11.96
C TYR A 137 10.14 -12.06 -11.39
N ASP A 138 10.94 -11.10 -11.78
CA ASP A 138 10.63 -9.69 -11.54
C ASP A 138 9.40 -9.26 -12.35
N LEU A 139 8.93 -8.05 -12.15
CA LEU A 139 7.72 -7.57 -12.83
C LEU A 139 7.88 -7.58 -14.35
N THR A 140 9.04 -7.18 -14.88
CA THR A 140 9.29 -7.14 -16.32
C THR A 140 9.23 -8.55 -16.91
N ALA A 141 9.99 -9.47 -16.36
CA ALA A 141 10.01 -10.86 -16.81
C ALA A 141 8.65 -11.55 -16.65
N PHE A 142 7.88 -11.18 -15.61
CA PHE A 142 6.52 -11.67 -15.43
C PHE A 142 5.55 -11.18 -16.52
N LEU A 143 5.64 -9.89 -16.89
CA LEU A 143 4.78 -9.30 -17.92
C LEU A 143 5.10 -9.80 -19.33
N GLU A 144 6.34 -10.24 -19.56
CA GLU A 144 6.81 -10.85 -20.81
C GLU A 144 6.36 -12.31 -21.00
N LEU A 145 5.83 -12.96 -19.95
CA LEU A 145 5.29 -14.32 -20.08
C LEU A 145 4.05 -14.30 -20.99
N GLU A 146 4.11 -15.11 -22.04
CA GLU A 146 3.06 -15.18 -23.07
C GLU A 146 1.76 -15.81 -22.55
N GLY A 147 0.66 -15.43 -23.20
CA GLY A 147 -0.66 -15.97 -22.94
C GLY A 147 -1.46 -15.27 -21.84
N PRO A 148 -2.73 -15.66 -21.69
CA PRO A 148 -3.62 -15.06 -20.69
C PRO A 148 -3.20 -15.41 -19.27
N VAL A 149 -2.65 -16.62 -19.07
CA VAL A 149 -2.12 -17.10 -17.78
C VAL A 149 -0.59 -17.23 -17.92
N PRO A 150 0.20 -16.61 -17.04
CA PRO A 150 1.65 -16.69 -17.10
C PRO A 150 2.14 -18.07 -16.61
N TYR A 151 2.83 -18.80 -17.47
CA TYR A 151 3.44 -20.10 -17.15
C TYR A 151 4.95 -20.02 -17.07
N CYS A 152 5.53 -20.74 -16.11
CA CYS A 152 6.97 -20.83 -15.90
C CYS A 152 7.68 -21.45 -17.10
N LEU A 153 8.73 -20.79 -17.58
CA LEU A 153 9.54 -21.25 -18.70
C LEU A 153 10.31 -22.55 -18.42
N ASP A 154 10.57 -22.88 -17.12
CA ASP A 154 11.31 -24.09 -16.76
C ASP A 154 10.42 -25.31 -16.57
N CYS A 155 9.27 -25.16 -15.90
CA CYS A 155 8.46 -26.32 -15.49
C CYS A 155 7.01 -26.28 -15.94
N GLY A 156 6.58 -25.21 -16.64
CA GLY A 156 5.22 -25.08 -17.18
C GLY A 156 4.12 -24.90 -16.13
N LYS A 157 4.45 -24.62 -14.85
CA LYS A 157 3.46 -24.31 -13.82
C LYS A 157 3.16 -22.82 -13.80
N VAL A 158 1.99 -22.44 -13.24
CA VAL A 158 1.58 -21.04 -13.14
C VAL A 158 2.57 -20.24 -12.31
N VAL A 159 2.86 -19.00 -12.76
CA VAL A 159 3.61 -18.00 -12.00
C VAL A 159 2.61 -17.08 -11.29
N LYS A 160 2.61 -17.10 -9.95
CA LYS A 160 1.73 -16.27 -9.12
C LYS A 160 2.47 -15.02 -8.65
N PRO A 161 1.84 -13.83 -8.73
CA PRO A 161 2.35 -12.65 -8.05
C PRO A 161 2.44 -12.88 -6.53
N ASP A 162 3.50 -12.37 -5.91
CA ASP A 162 3.68 -12.38 -4.45
C ASP A 162 2.81 -11.29 -3.79
N VAL A 163 1.51 -11.36 -4.07
CA VAL A 163 0.51 -10.49 -3.47
C VAL A 163 -0.49 -11.31 -2.69
N THR A 164 -0.93 -10.77 -1.54
CA THR A 164 -1.97 -11.38 -0.72
C THR A 164 -3.33 -11.06 -1.34
N LEU A 165 -4.00 -12.10 -1.80
CA LEU A 165 -5.34 -12.01 -2.37
C LEU A 165 -6.40 -12.00 -1.26
N TYR A 166 -7.61 -11.52 -1.58
CA TYR A 166 -8.75 -11.81 -0.69
C TYR A 166 -8.84 -13.33 -0.47
N GLU A 167 -9.28 -13.75 0.73
CA GLU A 167 -9.32 -15.14 1.19
C GLU A 167 -7.94 -15.74 1.56
N GLU A 168 -6.84 -15.01 1.37
CA GLU A 168 -5.51 -15.42 1.84
C GLU A 168 -5.16 -14.74 3.17
N ALA A 169 -4.36 -15.43 3.98
CA ALA A 169 -3.82 -14.86 5.21
C ALA A 169 -2.67 -13.89 4.88
N LEU A 170 -2.54 -12.84 5.70
CA LEU A 170 -1.35 -11.98 5.65
C LEU A 170 -0.10 -12.76 6.11
N ASP A 171 1.06 -12.28 5.65
CA ASP A 171 2.34 -12.70 6.23
C ASP A 171 2.41 -12.22 7.69
N MET A 172 2.35 -13.18 8.61
CA MET A 172 2.31 -12.89 10.06
C MET A 172 3.64 -12.36 10.60
N ASP A 173 4.77 -12.61 9.94
CA ASP A 173 6.06 -12.03 10.31
C ASP A 173 6.07 -10.54 9.97
N VAL A 174 5.59 -10.17 8.78
CA VAL A 174 5.43 -8.76 8.39
C VAL A 174 4.41 -8.07 9.30
N PHE A 175 3.28 -8.72 9.58
CA PHE A 175 2.24 -8.18 10.47
C PHE A 175 2.78 -7.92 11.89
N SER A 176 3.50 -8.88 12.46
CA SER A 176 4.08 -8.76 13.81
C SER A 176 5.13 -7.66 13.89
N ARG A 177 5.99 -7.53 12.86
CA ARG A 177 6.96 -6.44 12.75
C ARG A 177 6.26 -5.08 12.63
N ALA A 178 5.19 -5.00 11.84
CA ALA A 178 4.39 -3.78 11.71
C ALA A 178 3.74 -3.39 13.05
N ALA A 179 3.14 -4.34 13.76
CA ALA A 179 2.58 -4.11 15.09
C ALA A 179 3.64 -3.60 16.08
N GLN A 180 4.83 -4.18 16.05
CA GLN A 180 5.93 -3.79 16.94
C GLN A 180 6.41 -2.35 16.67
N VAL A 181 6.64 -1.97 15.40
CA VAL A 181 7.10 -0.61 15.08
C VAL A 181 6.03 0.43 15.37
N ILE A 182 4.74 0.11 15.14
CA ILE A 182 3.61 0.98 15.49
C ILE A 182 3.51 1.17 17.00
N HIS A 183 3.66 0.09 17.78
CA HIS A 183 3.63 0.17 19.26
C HIS A 183 4.75 1.05 19.82
N GLN A 184 5.92 1.07 19.18
CA GLN A 184 7.09 1.84 19.62
C GLN A 184 7.06 3.29 19.15
N ALA A 185 6.14 3.67 18.27
CA ALA A 185 6.07 5.01 17.70
C ALA A 185 5.58 6.04 18.72
N ASP A 186 6.13 7.25 18.67
CA ASP A 186 5.60 8.44 19.37
C ASP A 186 4.64 9.24 18.48
N LEU A 187 4.74 9.07 17.14
CA LEU A 187 3.83 9.62 16.15
C LEU A 187 3.46 8.53 15.14
N LEU A 188 2.15 8.30 14.98
CA LEU A 188 1.60 7.51 13.88
C LEU A 188 0.88 8.44 12.90
N ILE A 189 1.37 8.49 11.66
CA ILE A 189 0.70 9.20 10.57
C ILE A 189 -0.02 8.17 9.71
N ILE A 190 -1.34 8.30 9.62
CA ILE A 190 -2.20 7.48 8.77
C ILE A 190 -2.53 8.28 7.52
N GLY A 191 -2.31 7.71 6.35
CA GLY A 191 -2.54 8.43 5.11
C GLY A 191 -3.03 7.60 3.94
N GLY A 192 -3.96 8.18 3.13
CA GLY A 192 -4.40 7.57 1.88
C GLY A 192 -5.06 6.19 2.03
N THR A 193 -5.75 5.94 3.12
CA THR A 193 -6.42 4.66 3.38
C THR A 193 -7.81 4.86 3.97
N SER A 194 -8.75 3.99 3.58
CA SER A 194 -10.10 3.97 4.16
C SER A 194 -10.18 3.25 5.50
N LEU A 195 -9.11 2.51 5.90
CA LEU A 195 -9.05 1.73 7.16
C LEU A 195 -10.17 0.69 7.34
N VAL A 196 -10.70 0.14 6.27
CA VAL A 196 -11.78 -0.86 6.32
C VAL A 196 -11.33 -2.27 5.93
N VAL A 197 -10.07 -2.46 5.52
CA VAL A 197 -9.52 -3.77 5.13
C VAL A 197 -8.87 -4.44 6.32
N TYR A 198 -9.52 -5.48 6.83
CA TYR A 198 -9.00 -6.31 7.92
C TYR A 198 -8.25 -7.53 7.36
N PRO A 199 -7.18 -8.03 8.06
CA PRO A 199 -6.74 -7.57 9.40
C PRO A 199 -5.80 -6.35 9.39
N ALA A 200 -5.35 -5.82 8.24
CA ALA A 200 -4.38 -4.72 8.17
C ALA A 200 -4.83 -3.47 8.98
N ALA A 201 -6.10 -3.10 8.90
CA ALA A 201 -6.65 -1.95 9.63
C ALA A 201 -6.54 -2.09 11.17
N SER A 202 -6.49 -3.32 11.71
CA SER A 202 -6.35 -3.56 13.16
C SER A 202 -4.99 -3.20 13.72
N LEU A 203 -3.95 -3.04 12.87
CA LEU A 203 -2.61 -2.64 13.30
C LEU A 203 -2.59 -1.30 14.03
N ILE A 204 -3.50 -0.39 13.72
CA ILE A 204 -3.59 0.91 14.36
C ILE A 204 -3.88 0.77 15.87
N ASN A 205 -4.57 -0.28 16.29
CA ASN A 205 -4.89 -0.54 17.70
C ASN A 205 -3.64 -0.85 18.55
N TYR A 206 -2.49 -1.14 17.93
CA TYR A 206 -1.22 -1.31 18.65
C TYR A 206 -0.53 0.02 18.96
N PHE A 207 -0.99 1.14 18.38
CA PHE A 207 -0.43 2.44 18.69
C PHE A 207 -0.79 2.89 20.09
N SER A 208 0.21 3.31 20.85
CA SER A 208 0.07 3.83 22.22
C SER A 208 0.91 5.11 22.44
N GLY A 209 1.36 5.72 21.35
CA GLY A 209 2.19 6.93 21.38
C GLY A 209 1.39 8.21 21.65
N SER A 210 2.08 9.35 21.50
CA SER A 210 1.56 10.66 21.93
C SER A 210 0.69 11.34 20.89
N ASN A 211 0.92 11.08 19.58
CA ASN A 211 0.21 11.79 18.51
C ASN A 211 -0.25 10.83 17.41
N LEU A 212 -1.53 10.85 17.13
CA LEU A 212 -2.15 10.18 15.99
C LEU A 212 -2.60 11.23 14.98
N VAL A 213 -2.08 11.17 13.76
CA VAL A 213 -2.42 12.09 12.68
C VAL A 213 -3.07 11.33 11.54
N VAL A 214 -4.18 11.84 11.02
CA VAL A 214 -4.85 11.29 9.84
C VAL A 214 -4.83 12.31 8.70
N ILE A 215 -4.32 11.89 7.54
CA ILE A 215 -4.29 12.68 6.31
C ILE A 215 -5.00 11.89 5.21
N ASN A 216 -6.23 12.27 4.88
CA ASN A 216 -7.01 11.52 3.91
C ASN A 216 -7.99 12.43 3.15
N LYS A 217 -8.41 12.04 1.94
CA LYS A 217 -9.42 12.77 1.16
C LYS A 217 -10.83 12.68 1.74
N SER A 218 -11.12 11.59 2.42
CA SER A 218 -12.42 11.28 3.01
C SER A 218 -12.25 10.94 4.47
N SER A 219 -13.32 11.09 5.27
CA SER A 219 -13.30 10.68 6.67
C SER A 219 -13.01 9.19 6.83
N THR A 220 -12.38 8.85 7.95
CA THR A 220 -12.04 7.49 8.34
C THR A 220 -12.63 7.16 9.71
N PRO A 221 -12.78 5.87 10.07
CA PRO A 221 -13.21 5.46 11.41
C PRO A 221 -12.29 5.98 12.53
N GLN A 222 -11.05 6.35 12.22
CA GLN A 222 -10.06 6.79 13.20
C GLN A 222 -10.04 8.31 13.44
N ASP A 223 -10.76 9.09 12.65
CA ASP A 223 -10.77 10.55 12.76
C ASP A 223 -11.17 11.04 14.15
N SER A 224 -12.09 10.34 14.82
CA SER A 224 -12.55 10.68 16.17
C SER A 224 -11.50 10.44 17.26
N GLN A 225 -10.47 9.65 16.99
CA GLN A 225 -9.38 9.33 17.91
C GLN A 225 -8.08 10.08 17.57
N ALA A 226 -8.04 10.73 16.41
CA ALA A 226 -6.86 11.45 15.94
C ALA A 226 -6.68 12.80 16.64
N ASP A 227 -5.46 13.14 17.00
CA ASP A 227 -5.09 14.44 17.54
C ASP A 227 -5.11 15.54 16.46
N LEU A 228 -4.90 15.13 15.20
CA LEU A 228 -4.98 16.01 14.04
C LEU A 228 -5.54 15.27 12.83
N VAL A 229 -6.57 15.84 12.23
CA VAL A 229 -7.14 15.36 10.96
C VAL A 229 -6.98 16.43 9.89
N ILE A 230 -6.33 16.07 8.77
CA ILE A 230 -6.17 16.94 7.61
C ILE A 230 -6.89 16.29 6.42
N GLU A 231 -7.91 16.97 5.90
CA GLU A 231 -8.57 16.55 4.68
C GLU A 231 -7.76 17.05 3.48
N GLY A 232 -7.31 16.12 2.64
CA GLY A 232 -6.53 16.45 1.45
C GLY A 232 -5.77 15.26 0.87
N LYS A 233 -5.09 15.52 -0.25
CA LYS A 233 -4.15 14.57 -0.85
C LYS A 233 -2.83 14.62 -0.08
N ILE A 234 -2.22 13.47 0.12
CA ILE A 234 -1.02 13.36 0.95
C ILE A 234 0.16 14.12 0.36
N GLY A 235 0.41 14.00 -0.93
CA GLY A 235 1.50 14.70 -1.57
C GLY A 235 1.33 16.22 -1.51
N GLU A 236 0.10 16.72 -1.71
CA GLU A 236 -0.22 18.15 -1.56
C GLU A 236 -0.02 18.64 -0.10
N VAL A 237 -0.33 17.81 0.88
CA VAL A 237 -0.12 18.15 2.31
C VAL A 237 1.37 18.15 2.63
N PHE A 238 2.09 17.11 2.26
CA PHE A 238 3.52 16.98 2.56
C PHE A 238 4.39 17.99 1.79
N SER A 239 3.95 18.45 0.60
CA SER A 239 4.67 19.50 -0.14
C SER A 239 4.74 20.85 0.58
N LYS A 240 3.85 21.08 1.56
CA LYS A 240 3.79 22.30 2.37
C LYS A 240 4.66 22.22 3.64
N LEU A 241 5.20 21.04 3.94
CA LEU A 241 6.06 20.82 5.10
C LEU A 241 7.52 21.14 4.76
N ARG A 242 8.26 21.57 5.78
CA ARG A 242 9.71 21.75 5.68
C ARG A 242 10.40 20.38 5.69
N GLN A 243 11.43 20.24 4.89
CA GLN A 243 12.32 19.07 4.89
C GLN A 243 13.40 19.18 5.96
#